data_b206a4db09a966890e6f3b471d5e8462
#
_entry.id   b206a4db09a966890e6f3b471d5e8462
#
_cell.length_a   1.000
_cell.length_b   1.000
_cell.length_c   1.000
_cell.angle_alpha   90.00
_cell.angle_beta   90.00
_cell.angle_gamma   90.00
#
_symmetry.space_group_name_H-M   'P 1'
#
loop_
_entity.id
_entity.type
_entity.pdbx_description
1 polymer ?
#
loop_
_entity_poly.entity_id
_entity_poly.type
_entity_poly.pdbx_seq_one_letter_code
_entity_poly.pdbx_strand_id
1 'polypeptide(L)'
;MQISRLFEIVYLLLNKKSTTANELAEHFEVSKRTILRDIDTLTTAGIPIYTVQGKGGGISILDNFTIDKTAISEEEQSKILLALQTVKAADDVEVNELLERLSNLFQKNITSWLEIDFSRWGIKSLIDNNKFGQLKDAIISSTVIRITYYGSNSKKSERKICPLKLVYKDKSWYLQAYCLEKNDYRVFKTSRIKSIDLLPERFNSKNMTIPMLESSDIEYETVKFKFSSNAIHRVYDDFEDSEITQNADGSIMVITNMPCGEWIYGYLLSYGASLEVLEPLSVRNKMMEQIDEYKKIYKGDSIL
;
A
#
# COMPACT_ATOMS: atom_id res chain seq x y z
N MET A 1 -23.10 -7.96 12.57
CA MET A 1 -23.46 -9.27 13.14
C MET A 1 -24.41 -10.12 12.29
N GLN A 2 -25.58 -9.68 11.82
CA GLN A 2 -26.47 -10.57 11.04
C GLN A 2 -25.87 -10.95 9.66
N ILE A 3 -25.34 -9.99 8.93
CA ILE A 3 -24.75 -10.22 7.59
C ILE A 3 -23.56 -11.21 7.67
N SER A 4 -22.66 -11.04 8.63
CA SER A 4 -21.54 -11.96 8.84
C SER A 4 -21.99 -13.39 9.08
N ARG A 5 -23.04 -13.58 9.89
CA ARG A 5 -23.62 -14.89 10.16
C ARG A 5 -24.26 -15.52 8.91
N LEU A 6 -24.96 -14.72 8.10
CA LEU A 6 -25.55 -15.20 6.85
C LEU A 6 -24.47 -15.74 5.89
N PHE A 7 -23.38 -15.00 5.72
CA PHE A 7 -22.24 -15.44 4.90
C PHE A 7 -21.60 -16.72 5.44
N GLU A 8 -21.42 -16.81 6.75
CA GLU A 8 -20.80 -17.97 7.38
C GLU A 8 -21.69 -19.21 7.31
N ILE A 9 -23.01 -19.06 7.39
CA ILE A 9 -23.97 -20.15 7.15
C ILE A 9 -23.80 -20.69 5.72
N VAL A 10 -23.77 -19.83 4.71
CA VAL A 10 -23.55 -20.24 3.31
C VAL A 10 -22.20 -20.96 3.16
N TYR A 11 -21.14 -20.42 3.73
CA TYR A 11 -19.81 -21.01 3.69
C TYR A 11 -19.78 -22.41 4.33
N LEU A 12 -20.40 -22.58 5.51
CA LEU A 12 -20.50 -23.88 6.19
C LEU A 12 -21.30 -24.88 5.36
N LEU A 13 -22.40 -24.46 4.73
CA LEU A 13 -23.23 -25.32 3.88
C LEU A 13 -22.53 -25.73 2.57
N LEU A 14 -21.66 -24.87 2.03
CA LEU A 14 -20.84 -25.19 0.85
C LEU A 14 -19.73 -26.20 1.17
N ASN A 15 -19.19 -26.15 2.38
CA ASN A 15 -18.10 -27.05 2.80
C ASN A 15 -18.62 -28.38 3.41
N LYS A 16 -19.77 -28.36 4.09
CA LYS A 16 -20.39 -29.54 4.68
C LYS A 16 -21.58 -29.93 3.82
N LYS A 17 -21.64 -31.16 3.34
CA LYS A 17 -22.77 -31.64 2.53
C LYS A 17 -24.12 -31.47 3.20
N SER A 18 -24.19 -31.49 4.55
CA SER A 18 -25.38 -31.28 5.33
C SER A 18 -25.04 -30.85 6.76
N THR A 19 -25.85 -30.00 7.37
CA THR A 19 -25.75 -29.60 8.79
C THR A 19 -27.18 -29.46 9.37
N THR A 20 -27.31 -29.48 10.68
CA THR A 20 -28.59 -29.29 11.34
C THR A 20 -28.80 -27.88 11.87
N ALA A 21 -30.08 -27.46 12.01
CA ALA A 21 -30.39 -26.16 12.62
C ALA A 21 -29.91 -26.08 14.09
N ASN A 22 -29.76 -27.21 14.78
CA ASN A 22 -29.20 -27.22 16.14
C ASN A 22 -27.70 -26.98 16.12
N GLU A 23 -26.95 -27.67 15.25
CA GLU A 23 -25.49 -27.46 15.11
C GLU A 23 -25.16 -26.00 14.74
N LEU A 24 -25.95 -25.40 13.81
CA LEU A 24 -25.76 -23.97 13.48
C LEU A 24 -26.11 -23.06 14.66
N ALA A 25 -27.16 -23.40 15.41
CA ALA A 25 -27.60 -22.63 16.59
C ALA A 25 -26.49 -22.63 17.68
N GLU A 26 -25.88 -23.78 17.92
CA GLU A 26 -24.75 -23.93 18.85
C GLU A 26 -23.50 -23.18 18.33
N HIS A 27 -23.16 -23.35 17.06
CA HIS A 27 -21.99 -22.68 16.46
C HIS A 27 -22.06 -21.15 16.54
N PHE A 28 -23.25 -20.58 16.32
CA PHE A 28 -23.44 -19.13 16.32
C PHE A 28 -23.94 -18.57 17.66
N GLU A 29 -24.11 -19.41 18.68
CA GLU A 29 -24.64 -19.03 20.00
C GLU A 29 -26.01 -18.29 19.90
N VAL A 30 -26.86 -18.74 18.99
CA VAL A 30 -28.20 -18.15 18.77
C VAL A 30 -29.33 -19.23 18.89
N SER A 31 -30.56 -18.76 18.97
CA SER A 31 -31.70 -19.71 18.99
C SER A 31 -31.89 -20.42 17.63
N LYS A 32 -32.39 -21.67 17.67
CA LYS A 32 -32.78 -22.41 16.46
C LYS A 32 -33.75 -21.59 15.57
N ARG A 33 -34.64 -20.81 16.19
CA ARG A 33 -35.60 -19.93 15.51
C ARG A 33 -34.84 -18.83 14.70
N THR A 34 -33.73 -18.31 15.24
CA THR A 34 -32.88 -17.34 14.56
C THR A 34 -32.27 -17.96 13.33
N ILE A 35 -31.72 -19.17 13.44
CA ILE A 35 -31.12 -19.89 12.31
C ILE A 35 -32.15 -20.16 11.21
N LEU A 36 -33.34 -20.65 11.57
CA LEU A 36 -34.39 -20.88 10.56
C LEU A 36 -34.79 -19.59 9.83
N ARG A 37 -34.91 -18.48 10.54
CA ARG A 37 -35.13 -17.16 9.92
C ARG A 37 -34.01 -16.72 9.01
N ASP A 38 -32.76 -16.99 9.38
CA ASP A 38 -31.59 -16.69 8.54
C ASP A 38 -31.59 -17.57 7.28
N ILE A 39 -31.97 -18.85 7.38
CA ILE A 39 -32.14 -19.76 6.23
C ILE A 39 -33.23 -19.24 5.30
N ASP A 40 -34.39 -18.83 5.84
CA ASP A 40 -35.49 -18.24 5.05
C ASP A 40 -35.02 -16.96 4.31
N THR A 41 -34.22 -16.12 4.98
CA THR A 41 -33.65 -14.92 4.39
C THR A 41 -32.70 -15.26 3.23
N LEU A 42 -31.85 -16.26 3.40
CA LEU A 42 -30.91 -16.73 2.36
C LEU A 42 -31.66 -17.35 1.18
N THR A 43 -32.71 -18.15 1.45
CA THR A 43 -33.54 -18.74 0.41
C THR A 43 -34.31 -17.69 -0.37
N THR A 44 -34.82 -16.66 0.30
CA THR A 44 -35.49 -15.50 -0.33
C THR A 44 -34.53 -14.69 -1.18
N ALA A 45 -33.24 -14.65 -0.80
CA ALA A 45 -32.15 -14.01 -1.56
C ALA A 45 -31.66 -14.86 -2.76
N GLY A 46 -32.30 -16.01 -3.04
CA GLY A 46 -32.01 -16.83 -4.21
C GLY A 46 -31.01 -17.95 -3.97
N ILE A 47 -30.55 -18.16 -2.72
CA ILE A 47 -29.67 -19.29 -2.40
C ILE A 47 -30.47 -20.56 -2.26
N PRO A 48 -30.24 -21.60 -3.09
CA PRO A 48 -31.08 -22.80 -3.12
C PRO A 48 -30.76 -23.73 -1.94
N ILE A 49 -31.23 -23.33 -0.75
CA ILE A 49 -31.13 -24.13 0.47
C ILE A 49 -32.38 -24.99 0.59
N TYR A 50 -32.18 -26.25 0.86
CA TYR A 50 -33.30 -27.17 1.15
C TYR A 50 -33.11 -27.84 2.51
N THR A 51 -34.25 -28.19 3.12
CA THR A 51 -34.27 -28.85 4.42
C THR A 51 -34.96 -30.20 4.30
N VAL A 52 -34.30 -31.26 4.78
CA VAL A 52 -34.87 -32.62 4.85
C VAL A 52 -35.23 -32.91 6.30
N GLN A 53 -36.48 -33.26 6.53
CA GLN A 53 -36.96 -33.65 7.86
C GLN A 53 -36.77 -35.16 8.11
N GLY A 54 -36.43 -35.53 9.36
CA GLY A 54 -36.34 -36.91 9.80
C GLY A 54 -34.98 -37.32 10.32
N LYS A 55 -34.84 -38.62 10.66
CA LYS A 55 -33.59 -39.19 11.19
C LYS A 55 -32.55 -39.25 10.07
N GLY A 56 -31.58 -38.38 10.12
CA GLY A 56 -30.56 -38.20 9.04
C GLY A 56 -30.87 -37.01 8.12
N GLY A 57 -31.92 -36.24 8.37
CA GLY A 57 -32.20 -34.99 7.67
C GLY A 57 -31.32 -33.81 8.15
N GLY A 58 -31.29 -32.76 7.36
CA GLY A 58 -30.50 -31.57 7.65
C GLY A 58 -30.80 -30.42 6.70
N ILE A 59 -30.02 -29.40 6.81
CA ILE A 59 -30.00 -28.23 5.94
C ILE A 59 -28.85 -28.40 4.98
N SER A 60 -29.09 -28.29 3.67
CA SER A 60 -28.11 -28.47 2.61
C SER A 60 -28.33 -27.43 1.52
N ILE A 61 -27.27 -27.14 0.78
CA ILE A 61 -27.35 -26.41 -0.48
C ILE A 61 -27.36 -27.44 -1.61
N LEU A 62 -28.08 -27.17 -2.71
CA LEU A 62 -28.06 -28.00 -3.91
C LEU A 62 -26.63 -28.26 -4.38
N ASP A 63 -26.29 -29.54 -4.68
CA ASP A 63 -24.95 -29.98 -5.03
C ASP A 63 -24.32 -29.24 -6.24
N ASN A 64 -25.16 -28.62 -7.08
CA ASN A 64 -24.72 -27.82 -8.22
C ASN A 64 -24.77 -26.31 -7.96
N PHE A 65 -25.06 -25.88 -6.75
CA PHE A 65 -25.03 -24.48 -6.40
C PHE A 65 -23.59 -24.06 -6.14
N THR A 66 -23.02 -23.46 -7.12
CA THR A 66 -21.96 -22.49 -6.94
C THR A 66 -22.63 -21.13 -6.74
N ILE A 67 -22.19 -20.31 -5.79
CA ILE A 67 -22.55 -18.88 -5.74
C ILE A 67 -22.47 -18.41 -7.18
N ASP A 68 -23.63 -18.02 -7.70
CA ASP A 68 -23.89 -17.92 -9.13
C ASP A 68 -22.69 -17.33 -9.86
N LYS A 69 -22.05 -18.11 -10.75
CA LYS A 69 -20.93 -17.65 -11.60
C LYS A 69 -21.30 -16.42 -12.42
N THR A 70 -22.62 -16.11 -12.48
CA THR A 70 -23.16 -14.91 -13.13
C THR A 70 -22.95 -13.64 -12.29
N ALA A 71 -22.78 -13.72 -10.97
CA ALA A 71 -22.55 -12.54 -10.13
C ALA A 71 -21.12 -11.98 -10.25
N ILE A 72 -20.13 -12.83 -10.48
CA ILE A 72 -18.71 -12.45 -10.64
C ILE A 72 -18.12 -13.34 -11.74
N SER A 73 -17.79 -12.73 -12.88
CA SER A 73 -17.17 -13.42 -14.01
C SER A 73 -15.82 -14.02 -13.66
N GLU A 74 -15.36 -14.99 -14.45
CA GLU A 74 -14.03 -15.61 -14.25
C GLU A 74 -12.88 -14.59 -14.31
N GLU A 75 -13.04 -13.56 -15.13
CA GLU A 75 -12.09 -12.46 -15.23
C GLU A 75 -12.08 -11.61 -13.95
N GLU A 76 -13.27 -11.29 -13.42
CA GLU A 76 -13.40 -10.53 -12.16
C GLU A 76 -12.88 -11.31 -10.96
N GLN A 77 -13.15 -12.62 -10.88
CA GLN A 77 -12.58 -13.50 -9.86
C GLN A 77 -11.03 -13.46 -9.90
N SER A 78 -10.45 -13.53 -11.10
CA SER A 78 -9.00 -13.45 -11.28
C SER A 78 -8.43 -12.09 -10.84
N LYS A 79 -9.14 -11.00 -11.17
CA LYS A 79 -8.78 -9.63 -10.73
C LYS A 79 -8.85 -9.47 -9.21
N ILE A 80 -9.86 -10.08 -8.57
CA ILE A 80 -10.00 -10.06 -7.10
C ILE A 80 -8.81 -10.78 -6.44
N LEU A 81 -8.49 -12.00 -6.91
CA LEU A 81 -7.36 -12.75 -6.37
C LEU A 81 -6.03 -12.01 -6.58
N LEU A 82 -5.84 -11.39 -7.75
CA LEU A 82 -4.67 -10.57 -8.06
C LEU A 82 -4.58 -9.33 -7.14
N ALA A 83 -5.70 -8.63 -6.92
CA ALA A 83 -5.74 -7.49 -6.02
C ALA A 83 -5.37 -7.89 -4.57
N LEU A 84 -5.84 -9.05 -4.10
CA LEU A 84 -5.49 -9.57 -2.78
C LEU A 84 -4.00 -9.96 -2.68
N GLN A 85 -3.40 -10.51 -3.74
CA GLN A 85 -1.95 -10.75 -3.78
C GLN A 85 -1.16 -9.45 -3.66
N THR A 86 -1.65 -8.37 -4.27
CA THR A 86 -1.03 -7.04 -4.14
C THR A 86 -1.11 -6.52 -2.70
N VAL A 87 -2.27 -6.69 -2.05
CA VAL A 87 -2.47 -6.26 -0.65
C VAL A 87 -1.63 -7.11 0.31
N LYS A 88 -1.46 -8.41 0.04
CA LYS A 88 -0.59 -9.31 0.80
C LYS A 88 0.83 -8.77 0.93
N ALA A 89 1.38 -8.16 -0.11
CA ALA A 89 2.71 -7.56 -0.06
C ALA A 89 2.83 -6.41 0.96
N ALA A 90 1.70 -5.79 1.31
CA ALA A 90 1.65 -4.68 2.25
C ALA A 90 1.32 -5.09 3.70
N ASP A 91 0.56 -6.19 3.91
CA ASP A 91 0.06 -6.61 5.24
C ASP A 91 -0.09 -8.15 5.28
N ASP A 92 0.81 -8.84 5.96
CA ASP A 92 1.23 -10.22 5.62
C ASP A 92 0.34 -11.37 6.15
N VAL A 93 -0.44 -11.22 7.22
CA VAL A 93 -1.00 -12.39 7.91
C VAL A 93 -2.48 -12.67 7.59
N GLU A 94 -3.34 -11.68 7.69
CA GLU A 94 -4.79 -11.88 7.51
C GLU A 94 -5.18 -12.13 6.04
N VAL A 95 -4.42 -11.57 5.11
CA VAL A 95 -4.72 -11.66 3.67
C VAL A 95 -4.43 -13.05 3.11
N ASN A 96 -3.46 -13.79 3.67
CA ASN A 96 -3.14 -15.15 3.22
C ASN A 96 -4.33 -16.10 3.40
N GLU A 97 -4.96 -16.10 4.57
CA GLU A 97 -6.11 -16.95 4.83
C GLU A 97 -7.31 -16.60 3.92
N LEU A 98 -7.54 -15.29 3.72
CA LEU A 98 -8.60 -14.83 2.83
C LEU A 98 -8.33 -15.24 1.38
N LEU A 99 -7.09 -15.11 0.92
CA LEU A 99 -6.67 -15.47 -0.43
C LEU A 99 -6.88 -16.98 -0.66
N GLU A 100 -6.47 -17.84 0.28
CA GLU A 100 -6.67 -19.29 0.20
C GLU A 100 -8.17 -19.64 0.19
N ARG A 101 -8.96 -19.02 1.05
CA ARG A 101 -10.42 -19.22 1.10
C ARG A 101 -11.10 -18.86 -0.22
N LEU A 102 -10.74 -17.70 -0.80
CA LEU A 102 -11.34 -17.24 -2.06
C LEU A 102 -10.83 -18.05 -3.26
N SER A 103 -9.57 -18.48 -3.27
CA SER A 103 -9.04 -19.37 -4.30
C SER A 103 -9.80 -20.70 -4.33
N ASN A 104 -10.04 -21.28 -3.15
CA ASN A 104 -10.83 -22.49 -3.01
C ASN A 104 -12.29 -22.28 -3.44
N LEU A 105 -12.90 -21.15 -3.06
CA LEU A 105 -14.27 -20.81 -3.43
C LEU A 105 -14.43 -20.67 -4.94
N PHE A 106 -13.47 -19.98 -5.59
CA PHE A 106 -13.47 -19.79 -7.04
C PHE A 106 -12.94 -21.00 -7.81
N GLN A 107 -12.45 -22.01 -7.12
CA GLN A 107 -11.78 -23.19 -7.71
C GLN A 107 -10.65 -22.79 -8.68
N LYS A 108 -9.95 -21.70 -8.36
CA LYS A 108 -8.85 -21.19 -9.15
C LYS A 108 -7.54 -21.37 -8.40
N ASN A 109 -6.55 -21.90 -9.10
CA ASN A 109 -5.19 -21.87 -8.61
C ASN A 109 -4.69 -20.41 -8.62
N ILE A 110 -4.02 -20.03 -7.55
CA ILE A 110 -3.31 -18.74 -7.50
C ILE A 110 -2.20 -18.83 -8.53
N THR A 111 -2.41 -18.25 -9.71
CA THR A 111 -1.37 -18.17 -10.74
C THR A 111 -0.32 -17.17 -10.30
N SER A 112 0.89 -17.66 -10.05
CA SER A 112 2.03 -16.85 -9.58
C SER A 112 2.77 -16.14 -10.75
N TRP A 113 2.02 -15.60 -11.72
CA TRP A 113 2.63 -14.81 -12.79
C TRP A 113 3.00 -13.38 -12.34
N LEU A 114 2.49 -12.95 -11.18
CA LEU A 114 2.79 -11.67 -10.57
C LEU A 114 3.15 -11.88 -9.09
N GLU A 115 4.32 -11.41 -8.71
CA GLU A 115 4.75 -11.27 -7.32
C GLU A 115 5.08 -9.81 -7.06
N ILE A 116 4.54 -9.25 -5.97
CA ILE A 116 4.81 -7.87 -5.56
C ILE A 116 5.58 -7.95 -4.25
N ASP A 117 6.78 -7.40 -4.27
CA ASP A 117 7.64 -7.28 -3.10
C ASP A 117 8.02 -5.81 -2.90
N PHE A 118 7.59 -5.23 -1.79
CA PHE A 118 7.94 -3.86 -1.39
C PHE A 118 9.25 -3.77 -0.62
N SER A 119 9.97 -4.87 -0.45
CA SER A 119 11.27 -4.87 0.21
C SER A 119 12.33 -4.17 -0.67
N ARG A 120 13.45 -3.84 -0.08
CA ARG A 120 14.60 -3.31 -0.82
C ARG A 120 15.64 -4.39 -1.02
N TRP A 121 16.25 -4.43 -2.20
CA TRP A 121 17.36 -5.34 -2.48
C TRP A 121 18.44 -5.23 -1.41
N GLY A 122 18.84 -6.38 -0.86
CA GLY A 122 19.93 -6.48 0.12
C GLY A 122 19.58 -6.04 1.55
N ILE A 123 18.37 -5.61 1.83
CA ILE A 123 17.91 -5.22 3.16
C ILE A 123 16.74 -6.13 3.54
N LYS A 124 16.89 -6.93 4.59
CA LYS A 124 15.77 -7.66 5.18
C LYS A 124 14.65 -6.67 5.47
N SER A 125 13.44 -7.01 5.03
CA SER A 125 12.21 -6.22 5.08
C SER A 125 12.23 -5.09 6.12
N LEU A 126 12.25 -3.84 5.65
CA LEU A 126 12.16 -2.65 6.51
C LEU A 126 10.70 -2.25 6.77
N ILE A 127 9.74 -3.05 6.33
CA ILE A 127 8.38 -2.90 6.77
C ILE A 127 8.37 -3.46 8.19
N ASP A 128 8.46 -2.58 9.17
CA ASP A 128 8.13 -2.87 10.54
C ASP A 128 6.60 -3.13 10.54
N ASN A 129 6.23 -4.41 10.37
CA ASN A 129 4.83 -4.84 10.25
C ASN A 129 4.01 -4.34 11.45
N ASN A 130 4.64 -4.25 12.61
CA ASN A 130 4.02 -3.69 13.81
C ASN A 130 3.68 -2.21 13.62
N LYS A 131 4.59 -1.43 13.05
CA LYS A 131 4.40 0.01 12.81
C LYS A 131 3.33 0.28 11.75
N PHE A 132 3.29 -0.52 10.67
CA PHE A 132 2.27 -0.42 9.65
C PHE A 132 0.90 -0.76 10.21
N GLY A 133 0.78 -1.84 10.98
CA GLY A 133 -0.45 -2.23 11.68
C GLY A 133 -0.94 -1.14 12.63
N GLN A 134 -0.07 -0.58 13.47
CA GLN A 134 -0.42 0.52 14.38
C GLN A 134 -0.95 1.76 13.63
N LEU A 135 -0.35 2.13 12.51
CA LEU A 135 -0.80 3.25 11.68
C LEU A 135 -2.15 2.95 11.03
N LYS A 136 -2.35 1.75 10.49
CA LYS A 136 -3.61 1.27 9.92
C LYS A 136 -4.74 1.35 10.95
N ASP A 137 -4.52 0.78 12.14
CA ASP A 137 -5.50 0.76 13.21
C ASP A 137 -5.85 2.17 13.70
N ALA A 138 -4.87 3.04 13.83
CA ALA A 138 -5.09 4.43 14.21
C ALA A 138 -5.92 5.20 13.17
N ILE A 139 -5.71 4.95 11.87
CA ILE A 139 -6.50 5.54 10.77
C ILE A 139 -7.94 5.02 10.82
N ILE A 140 -8.12 3.71 10.88
CA ILE A 140 -9.45 3.07 10.87
C ILE A 140 -10.27 3.50 12.09
N SER A 141 -9.65 3.54 13.27
CA SER A 141 -10.30 3.94 14.51
C SER A 141 -10.38 5.46 14.72
N SER A 142 -9.83 6.26 13.79
CA SER A 142 -9.72 7.73 13.89
C SER A 142 -9.10 8.16 15.23
N THR A 143 -8.03 7.51 15.64
CA THR A 143 -7.33 7.76 16.91
C THR A 143 -6.16 8.73 16.67
N VAL A 144 -6.05 9.74 17.54
CA VAL A 144 -4.90 10.67 17.54
C VAL A 144 -3.66 9.92 17.99
N ILE A 145 -2.55 10.14 17.32
CA ILE A 145 -1.27 9.54 17.68
C ILE A 145 -0.19 10.57 17.93
N ARG A 146 0.77 10.23 18.79
CA ARG A 146 2.02 10.96 18.92
C ARG A 146 3.11 10.18 18.20
N ILE A 147 3.87 10.88 17.35
CA ILE A 147 5.00 10.28 16.66
C ILE A 147 6.30 10.99 17.00
N THR A 148 7.38 10.22 17.12
CA THR A 148 8.74 10.76 17.07
C THR A 148 9.22 10.70 15.61
N TYR A 149 9.58 11.84 15.02
CA TYR A 149 9.89 11.98 13.61
C TYR A 149 11.20 12.71 13.36
N TYR A 150 11.99 12.19 12.38
CA TYR A 150 13.16 12.89 11.85
C TYR A 150 12.80 13.63 10.57
N GLY A 151 12.80 14.96 10.62
CA GLY A 151 12.58 15.81 9.47
C GLY A 151 13.73 15.78 8.46
N SER A 152 13.57 16.47 7.33
CA SER A 152 14.61 16.60 6.30
C SER A 152 15.89 17.29 6.80
N ASN A 153 15.74 18.14 7.82
CA ASN A 153 16.86 18.82 8.49
C ASN A 153 17.54 17.98 9.58
N SER A 154 17.34 16.67 9.58
CA SER A 154 17.89 15.71 10.55
C SER A 154 17.53 15.98 12.02
N LYS A 155 16.64 16.93 12.31
CA LYS A 155 16.20 17.23 13.67
C LYS A 155 15.09 16.28 14.10
N LYS A 156 15.27 15.70 15.29
CA LYS A 156 14.25 14.91 15.98
C LYS A 156 13.14 15.86 16.47
N SER A 157 11.90 15.48 16.23
CA SER A 157 10.72 16.22 16.69
C SER A 157 9.62 15.26 17.12
N GLU A 158 8.85 15.64 18.12
CA GLU A 158 7.61 14.98 18.49
C GLU A 158 6.44 15.71 17.82
N ARG A 159 5.47 14.95 17.33
CA ARG A 159 4.28 15.49 16.67
C ARG A 159 3.06 14.73 17.14
N LYS A 160 2.02 15.48 17.48
CA LYS A 160 0.68 14.96 17.71
C LYS A 160 -0.13 15.13 16.43
N ILE A 161 -0.58 14.03 15.86
CA ILE A 161 -1.19 14.03 14.54
C ILE A 161 -2.48 13.23 14.51
N CYS A 162 -3.38 13.61 13.62
CA CYS A 162 -4.55 12.87 13.21
C CYS A 162 -4.18 12.09 11.92
N PRO A 163 -3.90 10.80 11.98
CA PRO A 163 -3.51 10.02 10.82
C PRO A 163 -4.73 9.81 9.90
N LEU A 164 -4.57 10.03 8.58
CA LEU A 164 -5.68 10.03 7.65
C LEU A 164 -5.56 8.95 6.58
N LYS A 165 -4.36 8.77 6.00
CA LYS A 165 -4.17 7.84 4.88
C LYS A 165 -2.71 7.40 4.77
N LEU A 166 -2.50 6.11 4.46
CA LEU A 166 -1.21 5.59 4.01
C LEU A 166 -1.16 5.61 2.48
N VAL A 167 -0.06 6.07 1.94
CA VAL A 167 0.18 6.17 0.49
C VAL A 167 1.53 5.55 0.17
N TYR A 168 1.55 4.63 -0.78
CA TYR A 168 2.78 4.13 -1.36
C TYR A 168 3.11 4.94 -2.62
N LYS A 169 4.24 5.61 -2.63
CA LYS A 169 4.74 6.41 -3.75
C LYS A 169 6.26 6.40 -3.76
N ASP A 170 6.86 6.34 -4.93
CA ASP A 170 8.32 6.38 -5.10
C ASP A 170 9.05 5.41 -4.16
N LYS A 171 8.69 4.12 -4.25
CA LYS A 171 9.31 3.02 -3.49
C LYS A 171 9.31 3.26 -1.96
N SER A 172 8.34 4.04 -1.45
CA SER A 172 8.26 4.40 -0.04
C SER A 172 6.83 4.60 0.44
N TRP A 173 6.58 4.25 1.70
CA TRP A 173 5.32 4.53 2.37
C TRP A 173 5.32 5.92 3.00
N TYR A 174 4.21 6.61 2.85
CA TYR A 174 3.96 7.92 3.43
C TYR A 174 2.66 7.92 4.20
N LEU A 175 2.64 8.62 5.33
CA LEU A 175 1.45 8.90 6.12
C LEU A 175 1.00 10.33 5.86
N GLN A 176 -0.19 10.50 5.33
CA GLN A 176 -0.88 11.79 5.29
C GLN A 176 -1.60 11.98 6.61
N ALA A 177 -1.37 13.09 7.26
CA ALA A 177 -1.95 13.40 8.56
C ALA A 177 -2.15 14.90 8.75
N TYR A 178 -3.08 15.27 9.62
CA TYR A 178 -3.21 16.64 10.11
C TYR A 178 -2.35 16.79 11.38
N CYS A 179 -1.42 17.74 11.35
CA CYS A 179 -0.51 18.01 12.46
C CYS A 179 -1.11 19.06 13.39
N LEU A 180 -1.41 18.67 14.63
CA LEU A 180 -2.08 19.54 15.60
C LEU A 180 -1.19 20.71 16.05
N GLU A 181 0.14 20.54 16.13
CA GLU A 181 1.06 21.62 16.51
C GLU A 181 1.25 22.67 15.39
N LYS A 182 1.04 22.26 14.14
CA LYS A 182 1.21 23.15 13.00
C LYS A 182 -0.10 23.64 12.42
N ASN A 183 -1.21 23.07 12.87
CA ASN A 183 -2.56 23.32 12.34
C ASN A 183 -2.62 23.20 10.81
N ASP A 184 -1.96 22.15 10.28
CA ASP A 184 -1.77 21.98 8.84
C ASP A 184 -1.65 20.51 8.45
N TYR A 185 -2.02 20.19 7.22
CA TYR A 185 -1.83 18.86 6.65
C TYR A 185 -0.36 18.63 6.31
N ARG A 186 0.12 17.44 6.64
CA ARG A 186 1.52 17.07 6.42
C ARG A 186 1.65 15.63 5.97
N VAL A 187 2.73 15.41 5.24
CA VAL A 187 3.12 14.08 4.77
C VAL A 187 4.37 13.64 5.52
N PHE A 188 4.29 12.46 6.14
CA PHE A 188 5.38 11.88 6.91
C PHE A 188 5.85 10.60 6.22
N LYS A 189 7.13 10.52 5.84
CA LYS A 189 7.71 9.27 5.35
C LYS A 189 7.80 8.27 6.49
N THR A 190 7.14 7.11 6.37
CA THR A 190 6.98 6.17 7.50
C THR A 190 8.32 5.64 8.04
N SER A 191 9.32 5.50 7.16
CA SER A 191 10.68 5.09 7.57
C SER A 191 11.38 6.08 8.52
N ARG A 192 10.93 7.34 8.56
CA ARG A 192 11.46 8.39 9.46
C ARG A 192 10.71 8.48 10.78
N ILE A 193 9.61 7.73 10.95
CA ILE A 193 8.88 7.61 12.21
C ILE A 193 9.63 6.59 13.07
N LYS A 194 10.03 6.98 14.30
CA LYS A 194 10.78 6.13 15.24
C LYS A 194 9.90 5.46 16.27
N SER A 195 8.91 6.18 16.77
CA SER A 195 7.91 5.64 17.71
C SER A 195 6.53 6.17 17.37
N ILE A 196 5.53 5.39 17.76
CA ILE A 196 4.11 5.70 17.65
C ILE A 196 3.47 5.41 18.98
N ASP A 197 2.84 6.41 19.57
CA ASP A 197 2.06 6.28 20.80
C ASP A 197 0.60 6.60 20.50
N LEU A 198 -0.29 5.64 20.69
CA LEU A 198 -1.73 5.83 20.58
C LEU A 198 -2.23 6.69 21.75
N LEU A 199 -2.96 7.74 21.45
CA LEU A 199 -3.55 8.60 22.47
C LEU A 199 -5.03 8.26 22.67
N PRO A 200 -5.61 8.54 23.84
CA PRO A 200 -7.02 8.25 24.10
C PRO A 200 -8.00 9.11 23.27
N GLU A 201 -7.48 10.17 22.65
CA GLU A 201 -8.27 11.13 21.90
C GLU A 201 -8.61 10.61 20.52
N ARG A 202 -9.84 10.88 20.07
CA ARG A 202 -10.32 10.58 18.73
C ARG A 202 -10.62 11.86 17.97
N PHE A 203 -10.49 11.81 16.65
CA PHE A 203 -10.80 12.91 15.76
C PHE A 203 -11.91 12.54 14.77
N ASN A 204 -12.56 13.54 14.19
CA ASN A 204 -13.58 13.31 13.16
C ASN A 204 -12.98 13.40 11.77
N SER A 205 -12.66 12.24 11.19
CA SER A 205 -12.06 12.15 9.86
C SER A 205 -12.99 12.60 8.71
N LYS A 206 -14.31 12.58 8.91
CA LYS A 206 -15.29 12.98 7.87
C LYS A 206 -15.22 14.44 7.48
N ASN A 207 -14.73 15.29 8.38
CA ASN A 207 -14.60 16.74 8.16
C ASN A 207 -13.20 17.15 7.68
N MET A 208 -12.30 16.17 7.44
CA MET A 208 -10.94 16.45 7.02
C MET A 208 -10.80 16.13 5.54
N THR A 209 -10.53 17.15 4.74
CA THR A 209 -10.21 17.00 3.31
C THR A 209 -8.73 16.66 3.19
N ILE A 210 -8.43 15.44 2.74
CA ILE A 210 -7.04 15.04 2.50
C ILE A 210 -6.58 15.75 1.23
N PRO A 211 -5.60 16.66 1.29
CA PRO A 211 -5.07 17.28 0.09
C PRO A 211 -4.45 16.21 -0.80
N MET A 212 -4.62 16.34 -2.11
CA MET A 212 -3.88 15.49 -3.05
C MET A 212 -2.38 15.64 -2.78
N LEU A 213 -1.62 14.55 -2.94
CA LEU A 213 -0.15 14.57 -2.85
C LEU A 213 0.51 15.39 -3.96
N GLU A 214 -0.27 15.86 -4.90
CA GLU A 214 0.18 16.79 -5.92
C GLU A 214 0.38 18.14 -5.25
N SER A 215 1.62 18.47 -5.00
CA SER A 215 2.03 19.79 -4.56
C SER A 215 1.80 20.77 -5.71
N SER A 216 0.70 21.50 -5.64
CA SER A 216 0.38 22.59 -6.58
C SER A 216 1.43 23.71 -6.62
N ASP A 217 2.38 23.71 -5.69
CA ASP A 217 3.36 24.77 -5.50
C ASP A 217 4.81 24.33 -5.77
N ILE A 218 5.02 23.18 -6.44
CA ILE A 218 6.38 22.81 -6.86
C ILE A 218 6.68 23.50 -8.18
N GLU A 219 7.63 24.41 -8.16
CA GLU A 219 8.24 24.92 -9.37
C GLU A 219 9.04 23.82 -10.06
N TYR A 220 8.84 23.67 -11.36
CA TYR A 220 9.60 22.75 -12.20
C TYR A 220 10.55 23.56 -13.07
N GLU A 221 11.75 23.04 -13.25
CA GLU A 221 12.74 23.62 -14.14
C GLU A 221 13.14 22.58 -15.18
N THR A 222 13.21 22.99 -16.45
CA THR A 222 13.72 22.12 -17.51
C THR A 222 15.22 21.97 -17.36
N VAL A 223 15.67 20.72 -17.25
CA VAL A 223 17.08 20.36 -17.07
C VAL A 223 17.56 19.52 -18.24
N LYS A 224 18.84 19.71 -18.59
CA LYS A 224 19.49 18.98 -19.65
C LYS A 224 20.73 18.29 -19.12
N PHE A 225 20.76 16.98 -19.26
CA PHE A 225 21.83 16.13 -18.75
C PHE A 225 22.53 15.41 -19.89
N LYS A 226 23.83 15.20 -19.73
CA LYS A 226 24.60 14.26 -20.54
C LYS A 226 25.08 13.12 -19.64
N PHE A 227 24.79 11.90 -20.03
CA PHE A 227 25.23 10.70 -19.35
C PHE A 227 26.25 9.94 -20.19
N SER A 228 27.21 9.29 -19.51
CA SER A 228 28.07 8.31 -20.14
C SER A 228 27.31 7.02 -20.46
N SER A 229 27.79 6.25 -21.43
CA SER A 229 27.21 4.96 -21.83
C SER A 229 27.05 3.96 -20.66
N ASN A 230 27.89 4.07 -19.63
CA ASN A 230 27.85 3.18 -18.46
C ASN A 230 26.57 3.37 -17.61
N ALA A 231 25.91 4.53 -17.71
CA ALA A 231 24.71 4.83 -16.96
C ALA A 231 23.41 4.46 -17.69
N ILE A 232 23.49 3.86 -18.88
CA ILE A 232 22.34 3.62 -19.76
C ILE A 232 21.19 2.90 -19.05
N HIS A 233 21.48 1.83 -18.29
CA HIS A 233 20.46 1.06 -17.58
C HIS A 233 19.69 1.92 -16.58
N ARG A 234 20.41 2.75 -15.83
CA ARG A 234 19.79 3.61 -14.82
C ARG A 234 19.04 4.79 -15.44
N VAL A 235 19.49 5.29 -16.58
CA VAL A 235 18.80 6.35 -17.33
C VAL A 235 17.42 5.85 -17.76
N TYR A 236 17.31 4.62 -18.27
CA TYR A 236 16.03 4.03 -18.63
C TYR A 236 15.15 3.65 -17.41
N ASP A 237 15.75 3.43 -16.24
CA ASP A 237 14.99 3.22 -14.99
C ASP A 237 14.39 4.51 -14.43
N ASP A 238 15.06 5.66 -14.65
CA ASP A 238 14.73 6.91 -13.99
C ASP A 238 14.04 7.95 -14.91
N PHE A 239 14.09 7.80 -16.25
CA PHE A 239 13.54 8.75 -17.24
C PHE A 239 12.66 8.05 -18.28
N GLU A 240 11.72 8.80 -18.86
CA GLU A 240 10.87 8.27 -19.91
C GLU A 240 11.60 8.22 -21.27
N ASP A 241 11.27 7.26 -22.11
CA ASP A 241 11.88 7.09 -23.45
C ASP A 241 11.80 8.37 -24.30
N SER A 242 10.74 9.16 -24.13
CA SER A 242 10.53 10.43 -24.84
C SER A 242 11.52 11.54 -24.45
N GLU A 243 12.13 11.42 -23.29
CA GLU A 243 13.11 12.38 -22.74
C GLU A 243 14.55 12.03 -23.10
N ILE A 244 14.78 10.81 -23.64
CA ILE A 244 16.08 10.19 -23.85
C ILE A 244 16.49 10.29 -25.32
N THR A 245 17.70 10.73 -25.58
CA THR A 245 18.32 10.72 -26.92
C THR A 245 19.70 10.11 -26.85
N GLN A 246 19.96 9.05 -27.62
CA GLN A 246 21.30 8.47 -27.75
C GLN A 246 22.10 9.21 -28.81
N ASN A 247 23.32 9.58 -28.47
CA ASN A 247 24.28 10.22 -29.38
C ASN A 247 25.14 9.16 -30.11
N ALA A 248 25.73 9.54 -31.25
CA ALA A 248 26.59 8.66 -32.02
C ALA A 248 27.86 8.22 -31.27
N ASP A 249 28.33 9.00 -30.29
CA ASP A 249 29.46 8.67 -29.42
C ASP A 249 29.14 7.70 -28.28
N GLY A 250 27.88 7.20 -28.22
CA GLY A 250 27.39 6.33 -27.17
C GLY A 250 26.97 7.06 -25.89
N SER A 251 27.12 8.38 -25.82
CA SER A 251 26.58 9.17 -24.71
C SER A 251 25.06 9.33 -24.84
N ILE A 252 24.42 9.65 -23.74
CA ILE A 252 22.96 9.79 -23.66
C ILE A 252 22.63 11.21 -23.22
N MET A 253 21.74 11.85 -23.98
CA MET A 253 21.18 13.15 -23.62
C MET A 253 19.78 12.94 -23.03
N VAL A 254 19.51 13.60 -21.90
CA VAL A 254 18.19 13.64 -21.30
C VAL A 254 17.74 15.08 -21.14
N ILE A 255 16.51 15.37 -21.56
CA ILE A 255 15.87 16.68 -21.34
C ILE A 255 14.56 16.40 -20.63
N THR A 256 14.44 16.83 -19.39
CA THR A 256 13.28 16.57 -18.54
C THR A 256 12.92 17.77 -17.68
N ASN A 257 11.70 17.80 -17.14
CA ASN A 257 11.27 18.77 -16.16
C ASN A 257 11.41 18.17 -14.75
N MET A 258 12.26 18.77 -13.93
CA MET A 258 12.46 18.32 -12.55
C MET A 258 11.96 19.35 -11.54
N PRO A 259 11.38 18.90 -10.42
CA PRO A 259 10.95 19.81 -9.38
C PRO A 259 12.17 20.46 -8.70
N CYS A 260 12.13 21.78 -8.54
CA CYS A 260 13.18 22.54 -7.88
C CYS A 260 13.29 22.15 -6.40
N GLY A 261 14.52 22.09 -5.86
CA GLY A 261 14.78 21.84 -4.45
C GLY A 261 16.13 21.19 -4.16
N GLU A 262 16.57 21.27 -2.92
CA GLU A 262 17.87 20.74 -2.47
C GLU A 262 18.06 19.22 -2.69
N TRP A 263 16.97 18.46 -2.77
CA TRP A 263 17.00 17.02 -2.98
C TRP A 263 17.61 16.61 -4.34
N ILE A 264 17.46 17.50 -5.38
CA ILE A 264 17.94 17.23 -6.75
C ILE A 264 19.44 16.98 -6.77
N TYR A 265 20.21 17.74 -5.99
CA TYR A 265 21.67 17.62 -5.98
C TYR A 265 22.14 16.26 -5.46
N GLY A 266 21.51 15.76 -4.39
CA GLY A 266 21.79 14.41 -3.87
C GLY A 266 21.42 13.31 -4.88
N TYR A 267 20.31 13.49 -5.60
CA TYR A 267 19.91 12.58 -6.66
C TYR A 267 20.93 12.60 -7.82
N LEU A 268 21.30 13.76 -8.33
CA LEU A 268 22.27 13.90 -9.42
C LEU A 268 23.66 13.36 -9.03
N LEU A 269 24.13 13.65 -7.82
CA LEU A 269 25.40 13.12 -7.30
C LEU A 269 25.41 11.59 -7.19
N SER A 270 24.24 10.96 -7.04
CA SER A 270 24.15 9.50 -7.00
C SER A 270 24.52 8.80 -8.30
N TYR A 271 24.58 9.53 -9.44
CA TYR A 271 25.12 9.03 -10.70
C TYR A 271 26.65 9.07 -10.78
N GLY A 272 27.30 9.72 -9.80
CA GLY A 272 28.76 9.87 -9.77
C GLY A 272 29.30 10.62 -10.99
N ALA A 273 30.43 10.15 -11.53
CA ALA A 273 31.06 10.75 -12.69
C ALA A 273 30.36 10.42 -14.03
N SER A 274 29.26 9.68 -14.01
CA SER A 274 28.54 9.31 -15.22
C SER A 274 27.53 10.36 -15.69
N LEU A 275 27.33 11.43 -14.92
CA LEU A 275 26.40 12.51 -15.21
C LEU A 275 27.13 13.85 -15.34
N GLU A 276 26.78 14.57 -16.38
CA GLU A 276 27.11 15.99 -16.53
C GLU A 276 25.82 16.81 -16.67
N VAL A 277 25.65 17.84 -15.83
CA VAL A 277 24.58 18.82 -15.97
C VAL A 277 24.99 19.85 -17.02
N LEU A 278 24.23 19.98 -18.10
CA LEU A 278 24.48 20.95 -19.16
C LEU A 278 23.68 22.24 -18.92
N GLU A 279 22.42 22.11 -18.62
CA GLU A 279 21.46 23.20 -18.38
C GLU A 279 20.53 22.85 -17.23
N PRO A 280 20.07 23.85 -16.45
CA PRO A 280 20.51 25.24 -16.47
C PRO A 280 21.84 25.46 -15.73
N LEU A 281 22.49 26.57 -15.97
CA LEU A 281 23.76 26.94 -15.31
C LEU A 281 23.62 27.04 -13.79
N SER A 282 22.46 27.41 -13.28
CA SER A 282 22.14 27.45 -11.85
C SER A 282 22.36 26.10 -11.19
N VAL A 283 21.80 25.02 -11.75
CA VAL A 283 21.96 23.65 -11.26
C VAL A 283 23.40 23.17 -11.42
N ARG A 284 24.03 23.46 -12.58
CA ARG A 284 25.43 23.09 -12.85
C ARG A 284 26.37 23.72 -11.81
N ASN A 285 26.25 25.01 -11.56
CA ASN A 285 27.09 25.73 -10.61
C ASN A 285 26.93 25.17 -9.19
N LYS A 286 25.69 24.88 -8.77
CA LYS A 286 25.43 24.30 -7.47
C LYS A 286 26.02 22.89 -7.33
N MET A 287 25.97 22.09 -8.40
CA MET A 287 26.64 20.78 -8.44
C MET A 287 28.20 20.93 -8.27
N MET A 288 28.79 21.93 -8.90
CA MET A 288 30.23 22.20 -8.74
C MET A 288 30.57 22.55 -7.29
N GLU A 289 29.77 23.41 -6.64
CA GLU A 289 29.94 23.74 -5.22
C GLU A 289 29.89 22.49 -4.34
N GLN A 290 28.89 21.62 -4.54
CA GLN A 290 28.76 20.36 -3.82
C GLN A 290 30.00 19.43 -4.03
N ILE A 291 30.44 19.29 -5.28
CA ILE A 291 31.64 18.49 -5.61
C ILE A 291 32.90 19.04 -4.90
N ASP A 292 33.04 20.34 -4.82
CA ASP A 292 34.18 20.95 -4.13
C ASP A 292 34.11 20.76 -2.60
N GLU A 293 32.93 20.76 -2.01
CA GLU A 293 32.74 20.37 -0.62
C GLU A 293 33.12 18.90 -0.38
N TYR A 294 32.68 17.98 -1.27
CA TYR A 294 33.09 16.57 -1.20
C TYR A 294 34.62 16.42 -1.26
N LYS A 295 35.28 17.15 -2.19
CA LYS A 295 36.78 17.12 -2.31
C LYS A 295 37.46 17.54 -1.00
N LYS A 296 36.95 18.58 -0.31
CA LYS A 296 37.47 19.00 0.99
C LYS A 296 37.36 17.90 2.04
N ILE A 297 36.19 17.25 2.16
CA ILE A 297 35.98 16.14 3.09
C ILE A 297 36.97 15.01 2.85
N TYR A 298 37.15 14.55 1.59
CA TYR A 298 38.01 13.42 1.26
C TYR A 298 39.52 13.77 1.29
N LYS A 299 39.89 15.06 1.19
CA LYS A 299 41.27 15.50 1.35
C LYS A 299 41.71 15.72 2.81
N GLY A 300 40.77 15.58 3.74
CA GLY A 300 41.05 15.78 5.16
C GLY A 300 41.01 17.24 5.63
N ASP A 301 40.56 18.15 4.76
CA ASP A 301 40.32 19.56 5.08
C ASP A 301 38.92 19.72 5.76
N SER A 302 38.58 18.79 6.63
CA SER A 302 37.26 18.70 7.27
C SER A 302 36.97 19.93 8.09
N ILE A 303 35.91 20.64 7.71
CA ILE A 303 35.14 21.48 8.60
C ILE A 303 34.08 20.56 9.23
N LEU A 304 34.37 19.97 10.37
CA LEU A 304 33.38 19.41 11.32
C LEU A 304 33.11 20.45 12.38
#